data_e7288b7a091b43195595d1f59d657707
#
_entry.id   e7288b7a091b43195595d1f59d657707
#
_cell.length_a   1.000
_cell.length_b   1.000
_cell.length_c   1.000
_cell.angle_alpha   90.00
_cell.angle_beta   90.00
_cell.angle_gamma   90.00
#
_symmetry.space_group_name_H-M   'P 1'
#
loop_
_entity.id
_entity.type
_entity.pdbx_description
1 polymer ?
#
loop_
_entity_poly.entity_id
_entity_poly.type
_entity_poly.pdbx_seq_one_letter_code
_entity_poly.pdbx_strand_id
1 'polypeptide(L)'
;NFKLKINNEKIEEIKSEGKTEIDVDYGEQTLQISNNFLMKSPKKFINVESENQEYKITLNFKAWGIVLVLQIIMAILIISRHQVAIFIAILIFILEILILIFMGMIEIKEVKRKED
;
A
#
# COMPACT_ATOMS: atom_id res chain seq x y z
N ASN A 1 -2.03 -12.60 -7.98
CA ASN A 1 -2.61 -11.59 -8.86
C ASN A 1 -3.30 -10.51 -8.05
N PHE A 2 -3.21 -9.29 -8.55
CA PHE A 2 -3.84 -8.14 -7.92
C PHE A 2 -5.12 -7.78 -8.64
N LYS A 3 -6.05 -7.18 -7.90
CA LYS A 3 -7.26 -6.60 -8.48
C LYS A 3 -7.16 -5.09 -8.43
N LEU A 4 -7.38 -4.44 -9.56
CA LEU A 4 -7.41 -2.98 -9.66
C LEU A 4 -8.86 -2.52 -9.68
N LYS A 5 -9.19 -1.63 -8.76
CA LYS A 5 -10.51 -1.01 -8.70
C LYS A 5 -10.41 0.43 -9.22
N ILE A 6 -11.18 0.73 -10.26
CA ILE A 6 -11.21 2.04 -10.89
C ILE A 6 -12.53 2.71 -10.52
N ASN A 7 -12.45 3.90 -9.91
CA ASN A 7 -13.62 4.69 -9.48
C ASN A 7 -14.64 3.93 -8.62
N ASN A 8 -14.16 2.93 -7.87
CA ASN A 8 -14.98 2.04 -7.04
C ASN A 8 -16.03 1.20 -7.81
N GLU A 9 -15.98 1.20 -9.14
CA GLU A 9 -16.96 0.49 -9.96
C GLU A 9 -16.35 -0.62 -10.79
N LYS A 10 -15.30 -0.31 -11.55
CA LYS A 10 -14.68 -1.26 -12.47
C LYS A 10 -13.57 -2.04 -11.79
N ILE A 11 -13.61 -3.37 -11.87
CA ILE A 11 -12.59 -4.25 -11.32
C ILE A 11 -11.88 -4.96 -12.46
N GLU A 12 -10.57 -4.81 -12.53
CA GLU A 12 -9.70 -5.47 -13.50
C GLU A 12 -8.67 -6.32 -12.77
N GLU A 13 -8.35 -7.49 -13.34
CA GLU A 13 -7.27 -8.31 -12.82
C GLU A 13 -5.93 -7.86 -13.38
N ILE A 14 -4.93 -7.76 -12.49
CA ILE A 14 -3.57 -7.39 -12.87
C ILE A 14 -2.65 -8.54 -12.53
N LYS A 15 -1.79 -8.91 -13.47
CA LYS A 15 -0.76 -9.91 -13.23
C LYS A 15 0.29 -9.37 -12.26
N SER A 16 0.73 -10.21 -11.34
CA SER A 16 1.78 -9.86 -10.39
C SER A 16 3.13 -9.63 -11.06
N GLU A 17 3.33 -10.16 -12.24
CA GLU A 17 4.55 -9.99 -13.03
C GLU A 17 4.20 -9.42 -14.40
N GLY A 18 5.11 -8.59 -14.92
CA GLY A 18 4.96 -7.96 -16.23
C GLY A 18 4.07 -6.74 -16.22
N LYS A 19 3.57 -6.39 -17.38
CA LYS A 19 2.73 -5.22 -17.57
C LYS A 19 1.32 -5.64 -17.94
N THR A 20 0.34 -4.95 -17.39
CA THR A 20 -1.06 -5.09 -17.78
C THR A 20 -1.55 -3.76 -18.31
N GLU A 21 -2.08 -3.76 -19.53
CA GLU A 21 -2.66 -2.57 -20.13
C GLU A 21 -4.16 -2.52 -19.84
N ILE A 22 -4.60 -1.37 -19.38
CA ILE A 22 -6.00 -1.15 -19.02
C ILE A 22 -6.47 0.15 -19.66
N ASP A 23 -7.61 0.09 -20.33
CA ASP A 23 -8.23 1.26 -20.90
C ASP A 23 -9.03 2.00 -19.84
N VAL A 24 -8.74 3.29 -19.67
CA VAL A 24 -9.46 4.17 -18.76
C VAL A 24 -9.78 5.48 -19.47
N ASP A 25 -10.86 6.11 -19.06
CA ASP A 25 -11.26 7.40 -19.61
C ASP A 25 -10.29 8.49 -19.17
N TYR A 26 -10.15 9.52 -19.99
CA TYR A 26 -9.40 10.72 -19.62
C TYR A 26 -10.07 11.46 -18.47
N GLY A 27 -9.29 12.19 -17.74
CA GLY A 27 -9.72 13.00 -16.62
C GLY A 27 -9.36 12.38 -15.26
N GLU A 28 -10.05 12.84 -14.24
CA GLU A 28 -9.79 12.37 -12.87
C GLU A 28 -10.32 10.97 -12.66
N GLN A 29 -9.44 10.08 -12.20
CA GLN A 29 -9.75 8.70 -11.92
C GLN A 29 -9.22 8.32 -10.53
N THR A 30 -9.89 7.39 -9.88
CA THR A 30 -9.45 6.86 -8.59
C THR A 30 -9.01 5.42 -8.77
N LEU A 31 -7.80 5.10 -8.30
CA LEU A 31 -7.25 3.74 -8.39
C LEU A 31 -7.03 3.17 -6.99
N GLN A 32 -7.37 1.91 -6.83
CA GLN A 32 -7.05 1.16 -5.62
C GLN A 32 -6.70 -0.27 -6.00
N ILE A 33 -5.62 -0.80 -5.44
CA ILE A 33 -5.17 -2.16 -5.70
C ILE A 33 -5.35 -3.01 -4.45
N SER A 34 -5.81 -4.23 -4.62
CA SER A 34 -5.93 -5.19 -3.54
C SER A 34 -5.53 -6.59 -4.02
N ASN A 35 -4.92 -7.36 -3.13
CA ASN A 35 -4.65 -8.78 -3.37
C ASN A 35 -5.68 -9.63 -2.62
N ASN A 36 -5.95 -9.25 -1.39
CA ASN A 36 -7.01 -9.79 -0.57
C ASN A 36 -7.56 -8.66 0.31
N PHE A 37 -8.48 -8.95 1.22
CA PHE A 37 -9.10 -7.88 1.99
C PHE A 37 -8.13 -7.17 2.96
N LEU A 38 -7.00 -7.79 3.30
CA LEU A 38 -5.98 -7.18 4.17
C LEU A 38 -4.93 -6.40 3.40
N MET A 39 -4.56 -6.88 2.20
CA MET A 39 -3.50 -6.26 1.42
C MET A 39 -4.11 -5.32 0.37
N LYS A 40 -4.34 -4.09 0.79
CA LYS A 40 -4.92 -3.04 -0.04
C LYS A 40 -3.99 -1.84 -0.11
N SER A 41 -3.99 -1.15 -1.24
CA SER A 41 -3.38 0.17 -1.33
C SER A 41 -4.38 1.24 -0.88
N PRO A 42 -3.91 2.42 -0.43
CA PRO A 42 -4.79 3.56 -0.32
C PRO A 42 -5.33 3.94 -1.69
N LYS A 43 -6.47 4.60 -1.73
CA LYS A 43 -7.01 5.13 -2.99
C LYS A 43 -6.09 6.22 -3.50
N LYS A 44 -5.71 6.11 -4.77
CA LYS A 44 -4.88 7.11 -5.41
C LYS A 44 -5.71 7.86 -6.45
N PHE A 45 -5.73 9.17 -6.32
CA PHE A 45 -6.36 10.04 -7.30
C PHE A 45 -5.35 10.36 -8.40
N ILE A 46 -5.72 10.07 -9.62
CA ILE A 46 -4.87 10.34 -10.78
C ILE A 46 -5.63 11.17 -11.80
N ASN A 47 -4.90 11.89 -12.63
CA ASN A 47 -5.45 12.59 -13.77
C ASN A 47 -4.90 11.95 -15.04
N VAL A 48 -5.77 11.32 -15.81
CA VAL A 48 -5.38 10.65 -17.06
C VAL A 48 -5.34 11.68 -18.18
N GLU A 49 -4.12 12.07 -18.58
CA GLU A 49 -3.89 13.12 -19.58
C GLU A 49 -3.31 12.59 -20.89
N SER A 50 -2.72 11.41 -20.88
CA SER A 50 -2.09 10.84 -22.06
C SER A 50 -2.42 9.34 -22.20
N GLU A 51 -2.24 8.82 -23.42
CA GLU A 51 -2.57 7.43 -23.75
C GLU A 51 -1.66 6.41 -23.06
N ASN A 52 -0.45 6.80 -22.71
CA ASN A 52 0.57 5.85 -22.24
C ASN A 52 1.10 6.18 -20.85
N GLN A 53 0.24 6.50 -19.92
CA GLN A 53 0.64 6.68 -18.54
C GLN A 53 0.89 5.32 -17.89
N GLU A 54 2.00 5.22 -17.19
CA GLU A 54 2.38 3.99 -16.50
C GLU A 54 2.37 4.19 -15.00
N TYR A 55 1.86 3.20 -14.30
CA TYR A 55 1.85 3.15 -12.84
C TYR A 55 2.47 1.85 -12.38
N LYS A 56 3.12 1.90 -11.24
CA LYS A 56 3.78 0.73 -10.70
C LYS A 56 3.29 0.48 -9.27
N ILE A 57 3.12 -0.79 -8.93
CA ILE A 57 2.75 -1.20 -7.59
C ILE A 57 4.01 -1.44 -6.79
N THR A 58 4.14 -0.78 -5.65
CA THR A 58 5.30 -0.95 -4.76
C THR A 58 4.83 -1.18 -3.33
N LEU A 59 5.76 -1.64 -2.49
CA LEU A 59 5.52 -1.64 -1.05
C LEU A 59 5.37 -0.21 -0.57
N ASN A 60 4.49 0.00 0.40
CA ASN A 60 4.37 1.31 1.04
C ASN A 60 5.52 1.46 2.04
N PHE A 61 6.67 1.90 1.55
CA PHE A 61 7.89 2.00 2.36
C PHE A 61 7.74 2.90 3.58
N LYS A 62 6.85 3.90 3.50
CA LYS A 62 6.59 4.77 4.65
C LYS A 62 5.92 3.99 5.79
N ALA A 63 4.88 3.22 5.48
CA ALA A 63 4.20 2.39 6.47
C ALA A 63 5.13 1.30 7.01
N TRP A 64 5.84 0.58 6.15
CA TRP A 64 6.77 -0.47 6.55
C TRP A 64 7.94 0.07 7.36
N GLY A 65 8.41 1.29 7.05
CA GLY A 65 9.45 1.95 7.84
C GLY A 65 8.98 2.25 9.26
N ILE A 66 7.77 2.75 9.42
CA ILE A 66 7.18 2.97 10.75
C ILE A 66 7.06 1.66 11.53
N VAL A 67 6.59 0.60 10.88
CA VAL A 67 6.46 -0.72 11.49
C VAL A 67 7.83 -1.24 11.93
N LEU A 68 8.87 -1.06 11.12
CA LEU A 68 10.23 -1.48 11.47
C LEU A 68 10.73 -0.81 12.75
N VAL A 69 10.53 0.51 12.87
CA VAL A 69 10.91 1.25 14.08
C VAL A 69 10.14 0.75 15.30
N LEU A 70 8.84 0.52 15.16
CA LEU A 70 8.01 0.00 16.24
C LEU A 70 8.44 -1.43 16.65
N GLN A 71 8.87 -2.25 15.68
CA GLN A 71 9.38 -3.59 15.97
C GLN A 71 10.65 -3.55 16.82
N ILE A 72 11.55 -2.61 16.56
CA ILE A 72 12.75 -2.41 17.35
C ILE A 72 12.40 -2.04 18.79
N ILE A 73 11.49 -1.09 18.96
CA ILE A 73 11.01 -0.66 20.27
C ILE A 73 10.37 -1.84 21.02
N MET A 74 9.54 -2.61 20.34
CA MET A 74 8.86 -3.76 20.89
C MET A 74 9.84 -4.83 21.38
N ALA A 75 10.89 -5.09 20.60
CA ALA A 75 11.94 -6.04 20.98
C ALA A 75 12.65 -5.61 22.26
N ILE A 76 12.96 -4.32 22.40
CA ILE A 76 13.58 -3.78 23.59
C ILE A 76 12.68 -3.96 24.82
N LEU A 77 11.39 -3.70 24.67
CA LEU A 77 10.41 -3.87 25.75
C LEU A 77 10.28 -5.32 26.19
N ILE A 78 10.26 -6.25 25.25
CA ILE A 78 10.16 -7.68 25.54
C ILE A 78 11.42 -8.17 26.29
N ILE A 79 12.60 -7.71 25.86
CA ILE A 79 13.87 -8.08 26.51
C ILE A 79 13.92 -7.60 27.97
N SER A 80 13.28 -6.47 28.28
CA SER A 80 13.25 -5.93 29.64
C SER A 80 12.55 -6.83 30.65
N ARG A 81 11.68 -7.74 30.19
CA ARG A 81 10.90 -8.69 31.00
C ARG A 81 10.01 -8.04 32.06
N HIS A 82 9.77 -6.76 31.95
CA HIS A 82 8.87 -6.05 32.86
C HIS A 82 7.42 -6.23 32.42
N GLN A 83 6.49 -6.49 33.37
CA GLN A 83 5.09 -6.72 33.03
C GLN A 83 4.45 -5.55 32.30
N VAL A 84 4.72 -4.33 32.75
CA VAL A 84 4.19 -3.13 32.09
C VAL A 84 4.75 -3.00 30.67
N ALA A 85 6.04 -3.29 30.49
CA ALA A 85 6.69 -3.24 29.17
C ALA A 85 6.08 -4.24 28.21
N ILE A 86 5.78 -5.46 28.68
CA ILE A 86 5.14 -6.49 27.86
C ILE A 86 3.73 -6.04 27.45
N PHE A 87 2.98 -5.43 28.37
CA PHE A 87 1.65 -4.89 28.05
C PHE A 87 1.71 -3.80 26.99
N ILE A 88 2.69 -2.88 27.09
CA ILE A 88 2.93 -1.84 26.08
C ILE A 88 3.30 -2.47 24.75
N ALA A 89 4.11 -3.52 24.73
CA ALA A 89 4.49 -4.23 23.51
C ALA A 89 3.27 -4.79 22.78
N ILE A 90 2.29 -5.32 23.50
CA ILE A 90 1.04 -5.82 22.92
C ILE A 90 0.26 -4.67 22.27
N LEU A 91 0.18 -3.51 22.93
CA LEU A 91 -0.48 -2.34 22.38
C LEU A 91 0.21 -1.83 21.11
N ILE A 92 1.54 -1.87 21.08
CA ILE A 92 2.33 -1.51 19.89
C ILE A 92 2.05 -2.47 18.74
N PHE A 93 1.94 -3.76 19.02
CA PHE A 93 1.61 -4.76 18.00
C PHE A 93 0.24 -4.48 17.36
N ILE A 94 -0.76 -4.16 18.17
CA ILE A 94 -2.08 -3.79 17.68
C ILE A 94 -1.99 -2.52 16.82
N LEU A 95 -1.22 -1.55 17.25
CA LEU A 95 -1.01 -0.31 16.50
C LEU A 95 -0.35 -0.58 15.14
N GLU A 96 0.63 -1.48 15.06
CA GLU A 96 1.25 -1.87 13.79
C GLU A 96 0.24 -2.44 12.80
N ILE A 97 -0.65 -3.31 13.26
CA ILE A 97 -1.71 -3.88 12.43
C ILE A 97 -2.62 -2.77 11.90
N LEU A 98 -3.01 -1.83 12.75
CA LEU A 98 -3.86 -0.71 12.35
C LEU A 98 -3.15 0.19 11.33
N ILE A 99 -1.86 0.45 11.51
CA ILE A 99 -1.08 1.25 10.56
C ILE A 99 -1.07 0.58 9.19
N LEU A 100 -0.83 -0.72 9.11
CA LEU A 100 -0.81 -1.45 7.84
C LEU A 100 -2.18 -1.49 7.18
N ILE A 101 -3.26 -1.54 7.95
CA ILE A 101 -4.61 -1.53 7.42
C ILE A 101 -4.97 -0.14 6.87
N PHE A 102 -4.71 0.93 7.64
CA PHE A 102 -5.11 2.29 7.27
C PHE A 102 -4.20 2.95 6.24
N MET A 103 -2.89 2.77 6.36
CA MET A 103 -1.94 3.32 5.40
C MET A 103 -1.80 2.46 4.14
N GLY A 104 -2.13 1.17 4.25
CA GLY A 104 -1.95 0.21 3.19
C GLY A 104 -0.54 -0.38 3.16
N MET A 105 -0.45 -1.66 2.82
CA MET A 105 0.83 -2.38 2.70
C MET A 105 1.53 -2.10 1.38
N ILE A 106 0.76 -1.70 0.37
CA ILE A 106 1.24 -1.43 -0.98
C ILE A 106 0.73 -0.06 -1.43
N GLU A 107 1.39 0.51 -2.40
CA GLU A 107 0.98 1.79 -2.97
C GLU A 107 1.18 1.80 -4.48
N ILE A 108 0.48 2.69 -5.14
CA ILE A 108 0.58 2.91 -6.57
C ILE A 108 1.43 4.16 -6.80
N LYS A 109 2.48 4.03 -7.60
CA LYS A 109 3.34 5.16 -7.96
C LYS A 109 3.30 5.37 -9.47
N GLU A 110 3.25 6.63 -9.88
CA GLU A 110 3.39 6.98 -11.28
C GLU A 110 4.85 6.82 -11.72
N VAL A 111 5.03 6.15 -12.84
CA VAL A 111 6.34 6.02 -13.48
C VAL A 111 6.52 7.19 -14.43
N LYS A 112 7.46 8.09 -14.11
CA LYS A 112 7.79 9.18 -15.00
C LYS A 112 8.60 8.65 -16.18
N ARG A 113 8.06 8.79 -17.38
CA ARG A 113 8.81 8.52 -18.59
C ARG A 113 9.79 9.65 -18.84
N LYS A 114 11.02 9.30 -19.18
CA LYS A 114 11.93 10.25 -19.79
C LYS A 114 11.43 10.49 -21.21
N GLU A 115 11.01 11.68 -21.47
CA GLU A 115 10.74 12.09 -22.84
C GLU A 115 12.09 12.26 -23.54
N ASP A 116 12.25 11.55 -24.62
CA ASP A 116 13.42 11.68 -25.47
C ASP A 116 13.34 12.97 -26.32
#